data_92a108be2127b4e5d9ca80d7c6fb55c8
#
_entry.id   92a108be2127b4e5d9ca80d7c6fb55c8
#
_cell.length_a   1.000
_cell.length_b   1.000
_cell.length_c   1.000
_cell.angle_alpha   90.00
_cell.angle_beta   90.00
_cell.angle_gamma   90.00
#
_symmetry.space_group_name_H-M   'P 1'
#
loop_
_entity.id
_entity.type
_entity.pdbx_description
1 polymer ?
#
loop_
_entity_poly.entity_id
_entity_poly.type
_entity_poly.pdbx_seq_one_letter_code
_entity_poly.pdbx_strand_id
1 'polypeptide(L)'
;MERDFDVVIIGSGFGGSVSALRLTEKTYRVAVIEAGRRFRDKDFPKTSWRLSKFLFAPRLGLRGIQRIHALPDVLVLAGAGVGGGSLVYANTLYIPPDTYFNDKQWKHITDWKSELLPWYDQASRMLGVTDNPYFSPSDAAMKEAAIEMGVGHTFRMAPLGVYFGDGPGELSADPFFGGKGPERSGCMQCGACMTGCRFNAKNTLPKNYLGLAEGAGAKVFAEHTVTKIEQLSNGSWKIYARKSSSWFGRKRIFTANQVIVAAGTYNTQKLLHRMKSDGLLPKLSGALGKLSRTNSEALTGALMQNTSVDYS
;
A
#
# COMPACT_ATOMS: atom_id res chain seq x y z
N MET A 1 28.36 20.74 1.81
CA MET A 1 26.97 21.17 2.08
C MET A 1 26.32 20.13 2.95
N GLU A 2 25.73 20.56 4.04
CA GLU A 2 24.90 19.67 4.87
C GLU A 2 23.70 19.22 4.04
N ARG A 3 23.34 17.93 4.15
CA ARG A 3 22.22 17.33 3.39
C ARG A 3 20.95 17.46 4.20
N ASP A 4 19.82 17.64 3.50
CA ASP A 4 18.52 17.78 4.16
C ASP A 4 18.16 16.51 4.96
N PHE A 5 18.47 15.32 4.40
CA PHE A 5 18.13 14.01 4.96
C PHE A 5 19.25 13.00 4.77
N ASP A 6 19.26 11.97 5.60
CA ASP A 6 20.13 10.82 5.41
C ASP A 6 19.53 9.90 4.35
N VAL A 7 18.21 9.69 4.39
CA VAL A 7 17.48 8.87 3.42
C VAL A 7 16.23 9.59 2.92
N VAL A 8 16.04 9.60 1.61
CA VAL A 8 14.78 10.00 0.98
C VAL A 8 14.11 8.77 0.38
N ILE A 9 12.84 8.56 0.75
CA ILE A 9 12.00 7.46 0.28
C ILE A 9 10.96 8.02 -0.69
N ILE A 10 10.86 7.44 -1.88
CA ILE A 10 9.93 7.82 -2.91
C ILE A 10 8.74 6.87 -2.90
N GLY A 11 7.61 7.33 -2.36
CA GLY A 11 6.38 6.56 -2.16
C GLY A 11 6.17 6.14 -0.71
N SER A 12 4.96 6.31 -0.23
CA SER A 12 4.51 6.03 1.13
C SER A 12 3.66 4.75 1.24
N GLY A 13 3.75 3.85 0.27
CA GLY A 13 3.11 2.53 0.28
C GLY A 13 3.79 1.56 1.26
N PHE A 14 3.46 0.28 1.21
CA PHE A 14 3.96 -0.73 2.15
C PHE A 14 5.49 -0.71 2.27
N GLY A 15 6.23 -0.86 1.18
CA GLY A 15 7.69 -0.87 1.22
C GLY A 15 8.28 0.44 1.75
N GLY A 16 7.74 1.59 1.32
CA GLY A 16 8.20 2.90 1.78
C GLY A 16 7.93 3.15 3.26
N SER A 17 6.77 2.75 3.76
CA SER A 17 6.40 2.94 5.16
C SER A 17 7.20 2.04 6.11
N VAL A 18 7.42 0.78 5.74
CA VAL A 18 8.28 -0.14 6.52
C VAL A 18 9.70 0.40 6.56
N SER A 19 10.26 0.79 5.42
CA SER A 19 11.60 1.39 5.34
C SER A 19 11.70 2.67 6.18
N ALA A 20 10.67 3.53 6.14
CA ALA A 20 10.66 4.75 6.93
C ALA A 20 10.75 4.47 8.43
N LEU A 21 9.93 3.55 8.94
CA LEU A 21 9.96 3.20 10.36
C LEU A 21 11.31 2.60 10.76
N ARG A 22 11.78 1.56 10.04
CA ARG A 22 13.03 0.87 10.39
C ARG A 22 14.25 1.76 10.35
N LEU A 23 14.29 2.75 9.45
CA LEU A 23 15.38 3.72 9.38
C LEU A 23 15.27 4.78 10.48
N THR A 24 14.05 5.26 10.76
CA THR A 24 13.84 6.26 11.80
C THR A 24 14.15 5.70 13.21
N GLU A 25 13.79 4.43 13.47
CA GLU A 25 14.18 3.72 14.70
C GLU A 25 15.70 3.63 14.88
N LYS A 26 16.47 3.67 13.79
CA LYS A 26 17.94 3.71 13.78
C LYS A 26 18.48 5.16 13.77
N THR A 27 17.66 6.14 14.09
CA THR A 27 18.00 7.56 14.19
C THR A 27 18.38 8.26 12.89
N TYR A 28 18.14 7.64 11.72
CA TYR A 28 18.32 8.33 10.44
C TYR A 28 17.27 9.45 10.25
N ARG A 29 17.70 10.57 9.68
CA ARG A 29 16.80 11.65 9.22
C ARG A 29 16.13 11.21 7.93
N VAL A 30 14.85 10.83 8.01
CA VAL A 30 14.10 10.25 6.90
C VAL A 30 13.07 11.21 6.34
N ALA A 31 13.03 11.35 5.01
CA ALA A 31 11.92 11.97 4.28
C ALA A 31 11.20 10.97 3.41
N VAL A 32 9.87 11.02 3.40
CA VAL A 32 9.00 10.25 2.50
C VAL A 32 8.29 11.21 1.58
N ILE A 33 8.42 11.01 0.25
CA ILE A 33 7.78 11.87 -0.77
C ILE A 33 6.62 11.08 -1.39
N GLU A 34 5.41 11.59 -1.24
CA GLU A 34 4.18 10.96 -1.74
C GLU A 34 3.47 11.85 -2.76
N ALA A 35 3.09 11.27 -3.89
CA ALA A 35 2.42 12.00 -4.96
C ALA A 35 0.96 12.35 -4.64
N GLY A 36 0.28 11.51 -3.88
CA GLY A 36 -1.09 11.75 -3.45
C GLY A 36 -1.17 12.61 -2.19
N ARG A 37 -2.38 12.99 -1.83
CA ARG A 37 -2.65 13.77 -0.62
C ARG A 37 -2.75 12.87 0.62
N ARG A 38 -2.73 13.48 1.80
CA ARG A 38 -3.12 12.84 3.05
C ARG A 38 -4.64 12.87 3.19
N PHE A 39 -5.22 11.74 3.56
CA PHE A 39 -6.65 11.58 3.81
C PHE A 39 -6.90 11.41 5.30
N ARG A 40 -7.91 12.11 5.82
CA ARG A 40 -8.57 11.79 7.09
C ARG A 40 -9.70 10.81 6.79
N ASP A 41 -10.16 10.03 7.75
CA ASP A 41 -11.18 9.01 7.51
C ASP A 41 -12.45 9.59 6.85
N LYS A 42 -12.92 10.77 7.29
CA LYS A 42 -14.06 11.47 6.69
C LYS A 42 -13.87 11.96 5.25
N ASP A 43 -12.63 12.00 4.77
CA ASP A 43 -12.32 12.48 3.42
C ASP A 43 -12.50 11.39 2.37
N PHE A 44 -12.56 10.10 2.77
CA PHE A 44 -12.75 8.99 1.86
C PHE A 44 -14.13 9.04 1.17
N PRO A 45 -14.22 8.61 -0.10
CA PRO A 45 -15.49 8.59 -0.83
C PRO A 45 -16.48 7.58 -0.23
N LYS A 46 -17.76 7.91 -0.25
CA LYS A 46 -18.83 6.96 0.14
C LYS A 46 -18.97 5.82 -0.86
N THR A 47 -18.62 6.06 -2.10
CA THR A 47 -18.75 5.12 -3.23
C THR A 47 -17.73 5.46 -4.31
N SER A 48 -17.33 4.47 -5.12
CA SER A 48 -16.44 4.64 -6.27
C SER A 48 -17.01 5.56 -7.37
N TRP A 49 -18.32 5.75 -7.41
CA TRP A 49 -19.01 6.66 -8.35
C TRP A 49 -18.69 8.15 -8.08
N ARG A 50 -18.20 8.50 -6.91
CA ARG A 50 -17.70 9.86 -6.65
C ARG A 50 -16.29 10.03 -7.22
N LEU A 51 -16.18 10.07 -8.54
CA LEU A 51 -14.92 10.04 -9.28
C LEU A 51 -13.90 11.08 -8.79
N SER A 52 -14.33 12.29 -8.47
CA SER A 52 -13.44 13.36 -7.97
C SER A 52 -12.75 13.03 -6.65
N LYS A 53 -13.38 12.22 -5.80
CA LYS A 53 -12.82 11.74 -4.54
C LYS A 53 -12.19 10.36 -4.64
N PHE A 54 -12.57 9.56 -5.64
CA PHE A 54 -12.09 8.20 -5.81
C PHE A 54 -10.88 8.13 -6.74
N LEU A 55 -10.94 8.73 -7.93
CA LEU A 55 -9.86 8.65 -8.91
C LEU A 55 -8.73 9.63 -8.65
N PHE A 56 -7.50 9.18 -8.90
CA PHE A 56 -6.30 10.00 -8.88
C PHE A 56 -5.78 10.25 -10.31
N ALA A 57 -6.18 11.38 -10.86
CA ALA A 57 -5.67 11.92 -12.12
C ALA A 57 -5.46 13.43 -11.96
N PRO A 58 -4.39 13.85 -11.26
CA PRO A 58 -4.23 15.25 -10.82
C PRO A 58 -4.18 16.25 -11.95
N ARG A 59 -3.79 15.85 -13.17
CA ARG A 59 -3.87 16.70 -14.37
C ARG A 59 -5.29 17.04 -14.79
N LEU A 60 -6.26 16.20 -14.40
CA LEU A 60 -7.70 16.40 -14.64
C LEU A 60 -8.40 16.94 -13.37
N GLY A 61 -7.65 17.40 -12.36
CA GLY A 61 -8.21 17.86 -11.10
C GLY A 61 -8.67 16.76 -10.15
N LEU A 62 -8.55 15.48 -10.53
CA LEU A 62 -9.00 14.34 -9.73
C LEU A 62 -7.91 13.95 -8.72
N ARG A 63 -8.20 14.05 -7.43
CA ARG A 63 -7.24 13.85 -6.34
C ARG A 63 -7.68 12.77 -5.35
N GLY A 64 -8.32 11.73 -5.86
CA GLY A 64 -8.78 10.60 -5.07
C GLY A 64 -7.67 9.62 -4.69
N ILE A 65 -8.08 8.45 -4.26
CA ILE A 65 -7.20 7.41 -3.69
C ILE A 65 -6.76 6.37 -4.72
N GLN A 66 -7.46 6.25 -5.85
CA GLN A 66 -7.28 5.16 -6.81
C GLN A 66 -6.63 5.64 -8.10
N ARG A 67 -5.48 5.08 -8.45
CA ARG A 67 -4.90 5.18 -9.79
C ARG A 67 -5.35 4.00 -10.63
N ILE A 68 -5.60 4.26 -11.90
CA ILE A 68 -5.89 3.24 -12.89
C ILE A 68 -4.95 3.44 -14.07
N HIS A 69 -4.23 2.40 -14.46
CA HIS A 69 -3.41 2.38 -15.66
C HIS A 69 -3.88 1.23 -16.54
N ALA A 70 -4.49 1.55 -17.67
CA ALA A 70 -4.85 0.56 -18.67
C ALA A 70 -3.65 0.29 -19.57
N LEU A 71 -3.24 -0.95 -19.63
CA LEU A 71 -2.22 -1.49 -20.54
C LEU A 71 -2.91 -2.49 -21.47
N PRO A 72 -2.29 -2.92 -22.58
CA PRO A 72 -2.97 -3.81 -23.54
C PRO A 72 -3.57 -5.07 -22.90
N ASP A 73 -2.85 -5.72 -22.02
CA ASP A 73 -3.23 -7.03 -21.46
C ASP A 73 -3.55 -7.01 -19.97
N VAL A 74 -3.42 -5.84 -19.30
CA VAL A 74 -3.61 -5.75 -17.85
C VAL A 74 -4.10 -4.38 -17.42
N LEU A 75 -4.99 -4.37 -16.42
CA LEU A 75 -5.43 -3.17 -15.74
C LEU A 75 -4.70 -3.06 -14.40
N VAL A 76 -3.83 -2.04 -14.26
CA VAL A 76 -3.11 -1.80 -13.01
C VAL A 76 -3.93 -0.89 -12.10
N LEU A 77 -4.41 -1.42 -10.99
CA LEU A 77 -5.04 -0.67 -9.92
C LEU A 77 -4.01 -0.38 -8.82
N ALA A 78 -3.79 0.88 -8.51
CA ALA A 78 -2.80 1.27 -7.52
C ALA A 78 -3.33 2.38 -6.61
N GLY A 79 -2.90 2.36 -5.35
CA GLY A 79 -3.24 3.43 -4.40
C GLY A 79 -2.50 4.73 -4.68
N ALA A 80 -3.12 5.85 -4.37
CA ALA A 80 -2.54 7.19 -4.40
C ALA A 80 -2.95 7.97 -3.16
N GLY A 81 -1.97 8.41 -2.41
CA GLY A 81 -2.16 9.11 -1.13
C GLY A 81 -1.17 8.62 -0.10
N VAL A 82 -1.04 9.34 0.98
CA VAL A 82 -0.19 8.95 2.11
C VAL A 82 -0.71 7.62 2.68
N GLY A 83 0.12 6.56 2.55
CA GLY A 83 -0.26 5.19 2.84
C GLY A 83 -0.39 4.29 1.59
N GLY A 84 -0.36 4.87 0.38
CA GLY A 84 -0.33 4.12 -0.89
C GLY A 84 -1.43 3.09 -1.03
N GLY A 85 -1.06 1.86 -1.38
CA GLY A 85 -1.99 0.73 -1.60
C GLY A 85 -2.84 0.36 -0.38
N SER A 86 -2.38 0.67 0.84
CA SER A 86 -3.16 0.40 2.05
C SER A 86 -4.50 1.16 2.11
N LEU A 87 -4.63 2.23 1.33
CA LEU A 87 -5.88 2.99 1.25
C LEU A 87 -6.97 2.26 0.46
N VAL A 88 -6.58 1.46 -0.53
CA VAL A 88 -7.50 0.90 -1.55
C VAL A 88 -7.58 -0.64 -1.56
N TYR A 89 -6.70 -1.36 -0.87
CA TYR A 89 -6.75 -2.83 -0.83
C TYR A 89 -7.96 -3.35 -0.03
N ALA A 90 -8.36 -4.58 -0.32
CA ALA A 90 -9.52 -5.22 0.34
C ALA A 90 -9.22 -5.75 1.75
N ASN A 91 -8.11 -5.35 2.37
CA ASN A 91 -7.61 -5.71 3.70
C ASN A 91 -7.13 -7.15 3.86
N THR A 92 -7.27 -7.99 2.88
CA THR A 92 -6.88 -9.40 2.93
C THR A 92 -5.35 -9.53 2.96
N LEU A 93 -4.83 -10.28 3.91
CA LEU A 93 -3.40 -10.39 4.19
C LEU A 93 -3.01 -11.86 4.38
N TYR A 94 -3.11 -12.65 3.31
CA TYR A 94 -2.69 -14.05 3.28
C TYR A 94 -1.16 -14.18 3.29
N ILE A 95 -0.67 -15.20 4.00
CA ILE A 95 0.66 -15.75 3.78
C ILE A 95 0.55 -16.68 2.56
N PRO A 96 1.45 -16.57 1.58
CA PRO A 96 1.44 -17.42 0.40
C PRO A 96 1.51 -18.91 0.75
N PRO A 97 0.88 -19.79 -0.06
CA PRO A 97 0.99 -21.24 0.11
C PRO A 97 2.39 -21.75 -0.26
N ASP A 98 2.69 -22.98 0.14
CA ASP A 98 3.99 -23.62 -0.08
C ASP A 98 4.42 -23.67 -1.56
N THR A 99 3.47 -23.76 -2.47
CA THR A 99 3.70 -23.70 -3.92
C THR A 99 4.40 -22.41 -4.35
N TYR A 100 4.11 -21.29 -3.68
CA TYR A 100 4.78 -20.02 -3.94
C TYR A 100 6.26 -20.08 -3.52
N PHE A 101 6.54 -20.53 -2.29
CA PHE A 101 7.90 -20.60 -1.79
C PHE A 101 8.77 -21.59 -2.57
N ASN A 102 8.15 -22.66 -3.07
CA ASN A 102 8.80 -23.74 -3.83
C ASN A 102 8.80 -23.52 -5.34
N ASP A 103 8.44 -22.32 -5.84
CA ASP A 103 8.46 -22.05 -7.27
C ASP A 103 9.87 -22.25 -7.86
N LYS A 104 9.95 -22.92 -9.02
CA LYS A 104 11.19 -23.23 -9.72
C LYS A 104 12.05 -22.02 -10.08
N GLN A 105 11.45 -20.83 -10.16
CA GLN A 105 12.15 -19.60 -10.51
C GLN A 105 13.05 -19.09 -9.39
N TRP A 106 12.78 -19.44 -8.12
CA TRP A 106 13.55 -18.91 -6.99
C TRP A 106 13.85 -19.89 -5.86
N LYS A 107 13.23 -21.08 -5.81
CA LYS A 107 13.48 -22.07 -4.75
C LYS A 107 14.94 -22.51 -4.63
N HIS A 108 15.72 -22.36 -5.71
CA HIS A 108 17.14 -22.74 -5.75
C HIS A 108 18.07 -21.74 -5.05
N ILE A 109 17.54 -20.58 -4.65
CA ILE A 109 18.34 -19.49 -4.04
C ILE A 109 18.49 -19.72 -2.53
N THR A 110 17.36 -20.01 -1.85
CA THR A 110 17.32 -20.27 -0.40
C THR A 110 15.97 -20.92 -0.03
N ASP A 111 15.83 -21.38 1.23
CA ASP A 111 14.53 -21.73 1.82
C ASP A 111 13.75 -20.46 2.15
N TRP A 112 13.05 -19.93 1.14
CA TRP A 112 12.27 -18.70 1.28
C TRP A 112 11.19 -18.75 2.35
N LYS A 113 10.64 -19.93 2.64
CA LYS A 113 9.61 -20.06 3.67
C LYS A 113 10.21 -19.78 5.04
N SER A 114 11.30 -20.45 5.39
CA SER A 114 12.01 -20.24 6.66
C SER A 114 12.52 -18.81 6.80
N GLU A 115 13.06 -18.23 5.72
CA GLU A 115 13.58 -16.86 5.72
C GLU A 115 12.48 -15.81 5.91
N LEU A 116 11.30 -16.00 5.33
CA LEU A 116 10.25 -14.98 5.31
C LEU A 116 9.22 -15.10 6.43
N LEU A 117 8.99 -16.29 6.99
CA LEU A 117 7.98 -16.48 8.05
C LEU A 117 8.11 -15.50 9.23
N PRO A 118 9.31 -15.23 9.80
CA PRO A 118 9.46 -14.26 10.89
C PRO A 118 9.00 -12.84 10.49
N TRP A 119 9.19 -12.49 9.22
CA TRP A 119 8.78 -11.18 8.69
C TRP A 119 7.27 -11.12 8.40
N TYR A 120 6.65 -12.22 7.98
CA TYR A 120 5.19 -12.32 7.90
C TYR A 120 4.55 -12.19 9.28
N ASP A 121 5.09 -12.84 10.30
CA ASP A 121 4.62 -12.71 11.68
C ASP A 121 4.74 -11.28 12.19
N GLN A 122 5.88 -10.63 11.93
CA GLN A 122 6.06 -9.23 12.28
C GLN A 122 5.08 -8.32 11.53
N ALA A 123 4.90 -8.54 10.23
CA ALA A 123 3.97 -7.77 9.42
C ALA A 123 2.52 -7.97 9.90
N SER A 124 2.13 -9.19 10.23
CA SER A 124 0.80 -9.51 10.76
C SER A 124 0.51 -8.75 12.05
N ARG A 125 1.46 -8.74 13.00
CA ARG A 125 1.32 -7.95 14.24
C ARG A 125 1.21 -6.46 13.96
N MET A 126 2.08 -5.93 13.11
CA MET A 126 2.11 -4.49 12.79
C MET A 126 0.88 -4.02 12.00
N LEU A 127 0.31 -4.88 11.18
CA LEU A 127 -0.89 -4.61 10.41
C LEU A 127 -2.17 -5.01 11.16
N GLY A 128 -2.05 -5.55 12.37
CA GLY A 128 -3.19 -5.97 13.19
C GLY A 128 -4.06 -6.99 12.47
N VAL A 129 -3.43 -8.03 11.90
CA VAL A 129 -4.16 -9.06 11.15
C VAL A 129 -4.96 -9.93 12.09
N THR A 130 -6.22 -10.12 11.78
CA THR A 130 -7.14 -11.02 12.49
C THR A 130 -8.07 -11.69 11.49
N ASP A 131 -8.55 -12.89 11.80
CA ASP A 131 -9.55 -13.55 10.98
C ASP A 131 -10.88 -12.79 11.04
N ASN A 132 -11.61 -12.75 9.92
CA ASN A 132 -12.93 -12.14 9.90
C ASN A 132 -13.85 -12.87 10.87
N PRO A 133 -14.38 -12.20 11.92
CA PRO A 133 -15.26 -12.85 12.90
C PRO A 133 -16.70 -13.03 12.40
N TYR A 134 -17.05 -12.44 11.25
CA TYR A 134 -18.41 -12.45 10.73
C TYR A 134 -18.54 -13.42 9.56
N PHE A 135 -19.46 -14.37 9.69
CA PHE A 135 -19.81 -15.32 8.64
C PHE A 135 -21.08 -14.85 7.94
N SER A 136 -20.95 -14.42 6.71
CA SER A 136 -22.00 -13.81 5.89
C SER A 136 -22.71 -14.83 5.00
N PRO A 137 -23.86 -14.50 4.39
CA PRO A 137 -24.47 -15.31 3.34
C PRO A 137 -23.55 -15.56 2.15
N SER A 138 -22.67 -14.62 1.80
CA SER A 138 -21.64 -14.81 0.78
C SER A 138 -20.61 -15.86 1.16
N ASP A 139 -20.20 -15.90 2.43
CA ASP A 139 -19.27 -16.93 2.94
C ASP A 139 -19.93 -18.32 2.91
N ALA A 140 -21.22 -18.39 3.25
CA ALA A 140 -21.99 -19.65 3.17
C ALA A 140 -22.05 -20.17 1.73
N ALA A 141 -22.41 -19.33 0.77
CA ALA A 141 -22.46 -19.68 -0.65
C ALA A 141 -21.08 -20.12 -1.18
N MET A 142 -20.02 -19.41 -0.81
CA MET A 142 -18.66 -19.75 -1.21
C MET A 142 -18.22 -21.09 -0.61
N LYS A 143 -18.56 -21.37 0.65
CA LYS A 143 -18.25 -22.64 1.32
C LYS A 143 -18.99 -23.80 0.65
N GLU A 144 -20.27 -23.62 0.32
CA GLU A 144 -21.07 -24.62 -0.38
C GLU A 144 -20.48 -24.95 -1.75
N ALA A 145 -20.16 -23.92 -2.55
CA ALA A 145 -19.49 -24.08 -3.83
C ALA A 145 -18.14 -24.83 -3.68
N ALA A 146 -17.36 -24.52 -2.67
CA ALA A 146 -16.10 -25.22 -2.40
C ALA A 146 -16.30 -26.71 -2.05
N ILE A 147 -17.39 -27.05 -1.34
CA ILE A 147 -17.76 -28.42 -1.01
C ILE A 147 -18.16 -29.16 -2.30
N GLU A 148 -19.01 -28.55 -3.13
CA GLU A 148 -19.41 -29.14 -4.43
C GLU A 148 -18.22 -29.39 -5.35
N MET A 149 -17.22 -28.51 -5.33
CA MET A 149 -15.96 -28.66 -6.08
C MET A 149 -14.99 -29.68 -5.46
N GLY A 150 -15.33 -30.31 -4.32
CA GLY A 150 -14.44 -31.25 -3.62
C GLY A 150 -13.28 -30.60 -2.87
N VAL A 151 -13.27 -29.29 -2.71
CA VAL A 151 -12.21 -28.53 -2.05
C VAL A 151 -12.69 -27.80 -0.78
N GLY A 152 -13.82 -28.21 -0.21
CA GLY A 152 -14.41 -27.59 0.99
C GLY A 152 -13.47 -27.51 2.19
N HIS A 153 -12.49 -28.42 2.29
CA HIS A 153 -11.45 -28.39 3.33
C HIS A 153 -10.51 -27.18 3.23
N THR A 154 -10.49 -26.48 2.10
CA THR A 154 -9.68 -25.28 1.92
C THR A 154 -10.38 -24.00 2.37
N PHE A 155 -11.69 -24.06 2.61
CA PHE A 155 -12.44 -22.90 3.06
C PHE A 155 -11.97 -22.42 4.44
N ARG A 156 -11.69 -21.14 4.56
CA ARG A 156 -11.34 -20.47 5.82
C ARG A 156 -11.78 -19.03 5.78
N MET A 157 -12.01 -18.45 6.94
CA MET A 157 -12.26 -17.01 7.05
C MET A 157 -11.03 -16.23 6.62
N ALA A 158 -11.23 -15.09 5.98
CA ALA A 158 -10.14 -14.29 5.46
C ALA A 158 -9.37 -13.57 6.59
N PRO A 159 -8.03 -13.64 6.62
CA PRO A 159 -7.21 -12.82 7.51
C PRO A 159 -7.22 -11.36 7.04
N LEU A 160 -7.72 -10.47 7.89
CA LEU A 160 -7.98 -9.06 7.56
C LEU A 160 -7.17 -8.09 8.40
N GLY A 161 -6.65 -7.04 7.78
CA GLY A 161 -6.07 -5.89 8.46
C GLY A 161 -7.15 -4.88 8.88
N VAL A 162 -8.05 -5.29 9.77
CA VAL A 162 -9.17 -4.49 10.26
C VAL A 162 -9.27 -4.64 11.78
N TYR A 163 -9.56 -3.55 12.46
CA TYR A 163 -9.87 -3.58 13.89
C TYR A 163 -11.36 -3.81 14.06
N PHE A 164 -11.74 -4.87 14.77
CA PHE A 164 -13.13 -5.18 15.08
C PHE A 164 -13.55 -4.65 16.45
N GLY A 165 -12.63 -4.59 17.42
CA GLY A 165 -12.90 -4.09 18.78
C GLY A 165 -13.93 -4.92 19.51
N ASP A 166 -14.57 -4.29 20.50
CA ASP A 166 -15.64 -4.91 21.28
C ASP A 166 -17.00 -4.82 20.55
N GLY A 167 -17.12 -3.91 19.56
CA GLY A 167 -18.32 -3.75 18.77
C GLY A 167 -18.20 -2.71 17.66
N PRO A 168 -19.18 -2.67 16.72
CA PRO A 168 -19.21 -1.72 15.65
C PRO A 168 -19.23 -0.26 16.15
N GLY A 169 -18.25 0.53 15.72
CA GLY A 169 -18.14 1.95 16.06
C GLY A 169 -17.56 2.24 17.43
N GLU A 170 -17.32 1.25 18.28
CA GLU A 170 -16.74 1.45 19.61
C GLU A 170 -15.29 1.91 19.52
N LEU A 171 -14.97 2.95 20.31
CA LEU A 171 -13.65 3.58 20.30
C LEU A 171 -12.70 2.88 21.25
N SER A 172 -11.46 2.71 20.81
CA SER A 172 -10.36 2.21 21.62
C SER A 172 -9.13 3.06 21.40
N ALA A 173 -8.54 3.54 22.49
CA ALA A 173 -7.27 4.25 22.45
C ALA A 173 -6.15 3.26 22.13
N ASP A 174 -5.52 3.38 20.99
CA ASP A 174 -4.40 2.57 20.50
C ASP A 174 -4.40 1.08 20.94
N PRO A 175 -5.14 0.21 20.25
CA PRO A 175 -5.20 -1.21 20.61
C PRO A 175 -3.95 -2.01 20.19
N PHE A 176 -2.97 -1.40 19.51
CA PHE A 176 -1.87 -2.14 18.87
C PHE A 176 -0.45 -1.76 19.33
N PHE A 177 -0.22 -0.51 19.76
CA PHE A 177 1.15 0.03 19.89
C PHE A 177 1.47 0.64 21.25
N GLY A 178 0.68 0.32 22.28
CA GLY A 178 0.94 0.74 23.66
C GLY A 178 0.94 2.25 23.87
N GLY A 179 0.00 2.95 23.23
CA GLY A 179 -0.19 4.41 23.33
C GLY A 179 0.64 5.22 22.31
N LYS A 180 1.41 4.57 21.44
CA LYS A 180 2.15 5.24 20.35
C LYS A 180 1.37 5.29 19.04
N GLY A 181 0.32 4.51 18.93
CA GLY A 181 -0.57 4.46 17.78
C GLY A 181 -1.79 5.37 17.94
N PRO A 182 -2.59 5.52 16.89
CA PRO A 182 -3.81 6.31 16.96
C PRO A 182 -4.97 5.53 17.58
N GLU A 183 -5.95 6.28 18.08
CA GLU A 183 -7.28 5.76 18.41
C GLU A 183 -7.87 5.00 17.21
N ARG A 184 -8.61 3.94 17.51
CA ARG A 184 -9.29 3.10 16.52
C ARG A 184 -10.77 2.97 16.85
N SER A 185 -11.55 2.57 15.87
CA SER A 185 -12.98 2.30 16.03
C SER A 185 -13.30 0.92 15.46
N GLY A 186 -14.17 0.18 16.14
CA GLY A 186 -14.61 -1.13 15.69
C GLY A 186 -15.26 -1.10 14.31
N CYS A 187 -15.08 -2.17 13.52
CA CYS A 187 -15.55 -2.24 12.14
C CYS A 187 -17.09 -2.18 12.05
N MET A 188 -17.59 -1.29 11.20
CA MET A 188 -19.03 -1.12 10.91
C MET A 188 -19.59 -2.12 9.90
N GLN A 189 -18.82 -3.08 9.44
CA GLN A 189 -19.21 -4.12 8.45
C GLN A 189 -19.87 -3.56 7.17
N CYS A 190 -19.40 -2.41 6.72
CA CYS A 190 -20.04 -1.66 5.61
C CYS A 190 -19.56 -2.05 4.22
N GLY A 191 -18.73 -3.09 4.05
CA GLY A 191 -18.19 -3.56 2.77
C GLY A 191 -17.31 -2.56 1.98
N ALA A 192 -17.15 -1.32 2.44
CA ALA A 192 -16.56 -0.22 1.67
C ALA A 192 -15.03 -0.12 1.73
N CYS A 193 -14.32 -1.19 2.06
CA CYS A 193 -12.88 -1.17 2.30
C CYS A 193 -12.05 -0.69 1.11
N MET A 194 -12.44 -1.03 -0.12
CA MET A 194 -11.73 -0.62 -1.34
C MET A 194 -11.94 0.86 -1.71
N THR A 195 -12.94 1.52 -1.13
CA THR A 195 -13.14 2.97 -1.29
C THR A 195 -12.51 3.80 -0.16
N GLY A 196 -11.79 3.13 0.74
CA GLY A 196 -11.22 3.72 1.95
C GLY A 196 -12.17 3.66 3.14
N CYS A 197 -11.63 3.43 4.33
CA CYS A 197 -12.43 3.31 5.55
C CYS A 197 -12.74 4.68 6.15
N ARG A 198 -14.02 5.03 6.22
CA ARG A 198 -14.50 6.27 6.83
C ARG A 198 -14.73 6.16 8.34
N PHE A 199 -14.62 4.95 8.88
CA PHE A 199 -14.96 4.60 10.25
C PHE A 199 -13.76 4.22 11.12
N ASN A 200 -12.55 4.57 10.72
CA ASN A 200 -11.33 4.35 11.48
C ASN A 200 -11.00 2.86 11.83
N ALA A 201 -11.64 1.90 11.17
CA ALA A 201 -11.42 0.47 11.47
C ALA A 201 -10.30 -0.18 10.65
N LYS A 202 -10.09 0.25 9.41
CA LYS A 202 -9.08 -0.31 8.49
C LYS A 202 -7.66 0.04 8.91
N ASN A 203 -6.77 -0.96 8.97
CA ASN A 203 -5.36 -0.80 9.34
C ASN A 203 -4.53 -0.29 8.15
N THR A 204 -4.67 1.01 7.84
CA THR A 204 -3.87 1.68 6.82
C THR A 204 -2.50 2.07 7.38
N LEU A 205 -1.51 2.23 6.51
CA LEU A 205 -0.12 2.55 6.91
C LEU A 205 0.03 3.84 7.74
N PRO A 206 -0.76 4.90 7.53
CA PRO A 206 -0.76 6.04 8.47
C PRO A 206 -1.16 5.71 9.90
N LYS A 207 -1.79 4.56 10.13
CA LYS A 207 -2.24 4.09 11.45
C LYS A 207 -1.29 3.08 12.10
N ASN A 208 -0.21 2.71 11.40
CA ASN A 208 0.81 1.78 11.88
C ASN A 208 2.21 2.22 11.41
N TYR A 209 2.88 1.50 10.52
CA TYR A 209 4.27 1.76 10.13
C TYR A 209 4.59 3.23 9.86
N LEU A 210 3.79 3.89 9.02
CA LEU A 210 4.08 5.28 8.66
C LEU A 210 3.77 6.26 9.79
N GLY A 211 2.66 6.05 10.51
CA GLY A 211 2.31 6.88 11.67
C GLY A 211 3.36 6.79 12.77
N LEU A 212 3.84 5.58 13.07
CA LEU A 212 4.92 5.37 14.03
C LEU A 212 6.24 6.01 13.55
N ALA A 213 6.55 5.91 12.25
CA ALA A 213 7.72 6.57 11.69
C ALA A 213 7.65 8.10 11.83
N GLU A 214 6.48 8.71 11.58
CA GLU A 214 6.27 10.15 11.79
C GLU A 214 6.38 10.53 13.27
N GLY A 215 5.82 9.73 14.17
CA GLY A 215 5.97 9.89 15.61
C GLY A 215 7.43 9.81 16.09
N ALA A 216 8.26 9.04 15.39
CA ALA A 216 9.71 8.93 15.64
C ALA A 216 10.56 9.95 14.85
N GLY A 217 9.94 10.91 14.10
CA GLY A 217 10.64 12.03 13.47
C GLY A 217 10.78 11.97 11.95
N ALA A 218 10.25 10.95 11.26
CA ALA A 218 10.19 10.95 9.80
C ALA A 218 9.31 12.09 9.26
N LYS A 219 9.72 12.69 8.14
CA LYS A 219 8.95 13.79 7.51
C LYS A 219 8.27 13.31 6.23
N VAL A 220 6.94 13.40 6.17
CA VAL A 220 6.15 13.03 5.00
C VAL A 220 5.77 14.27 4.19
N PHE A 221 6.18 14.29 2.92
CA PHE A 221 5.87 15.34 1.95
C PHE A 221 4.79 14.86 0.98
N ALA A 222 3.55 15.04 1.36
CA ALA A 222 2.39 14.72 0.54
C ALA A 222 2.24 15.67 -0.66
N GLU A 223 1.50 15.24 -1.69
CA GLU A 223 1.24 15.99 -2.92
C GLU A 223 2.51 16.41 -3.68
N HIS A 224 3.57 15.63 -3.61
CA HIS A 224 4.80 15.85 -4.35
C HIS A 224 5.13 14.64 -5.24
N THR A 225 5.10 14.85 -6.55
CA THR A 225 5.51 13.83 -7.53
C THR A 225 6.99 13.99 -7.83
N VAL A 226 7.77 12.94 -7.56
CA VAL A 226 9.18 12.87 -7.98
C VAL A 226 9.25 12.73 -9.48
N THR A 227 10.05 13.57 -10.12
CA THR A 227 10.18 13.62 -11.57
C THR A 227 11.58 13.25 -12.05
N LYS A 228 12.60 13.41 -11.21
CA LYS A 228 14.00 13.11 -11.52
C LYS A 228 14.74 12.74 -10.25
N ILE A 229 15.66 11.80 -10.35
CA ILE A 229 16.69 11.49 -9.35
C ILE A 229 18.04 11.54 -10.05
N GLU A 230 19.05 12.02 -9.33
CA GLU A 230 20.39 12.24 -9.86
C GLU A 230 21.43 11.94 -8.80
N GLN A 231 22.39 11.08 -9.09
CA GLN A 231 23.52 10.86 -8.23
C GLN A 231 24.61 11.90 -8.51
N LEU A 232 25.10 12.52 -7.46
CA LEU A 232 26.18 13.51 -7.53
C LEU A 232 27.55 12.83 -7.51
N SER A 233 28.58 13.55 -7.93
CA SER A 233 29.97 13.05 -7.93
C SER A 233 30.49 12.60 -6.57
N ASN A 234 29.95 13.18 -5.49
CA ASN A 234 30.29 12.80 -4.11
C ASN A 234 29.48 11.62 -3.57
N GLY A 235 28.73 10.90 -4.44
CA GLY A 235 27.91 9.74 -4.09
C GLY A 235 26.54 10.07 -3.51
N SER A 236 26.25 11.33 -3.16
CA SER A 236 24.93 11.74 -2.66
C SER A 236 23.91 11.91 -3.77
N TRP A 237 22.68 12.17 -3.40
CA TRP A 237 21.55 12.23 -4.33
C TRP A 237 20.85 13.57 -4.30
N LYS A 238 20.39 14.02 -5.47
CA LYS A 238 19.38 15.06 -5.63
C LYS A 238 18.09 14.46 -6.14
N ILE A 239 17.00 14.78 -5.47
CA ILE A 239 15.65 14.30 -5.79
C ILE A 239 14.80 15.52 -6.15
N TYR A 240 14.32 15.55 -7.39
CA TYR A 240 13.50 16.64 -7.91
C TYR A 240 12.03 16.24 -7.84
N ALA A 241 11.26 17.01 -7.11
CA ALA A 241 9.82 16.82 -6.99
C ALA A 241 9.07 18.08 -7.42
N ARG A 242 7.83 17.91 -7.82
CA ARG A 242 6.90 19.00 -8.10
C ARG A 242 5.59 18.77 -7.39
N LYS A 243 4.84 19.82 -7.09
CA LYS A 243 3.50 19.69 -6.53
C LYS A 243 2.60 18.95 -7.52
N SER A 244 1.98 17.85 -7.08
CA SER A 244 1.19 16.97 -7.96
C SER A 244 -0.06 17.63 -8.51
N SER A 245 -0.61 18.58 -7.77
CA SER A 245 -1.87 19.25 -8.06
C SER A 245 -1.75 20.46 -9.00
N SER A 246 -0.55 20.80 -9.46
CA SER A 246 -0.33 22.00 -10.28
C SER A 246 0.44 21.67 -11.55
N TRP A 247 -0.01 22.21 -12.69
CA TRP A 247 0.71 22.15 -13.96
C TRP A 247 2.04 22.91 -13.91
N PHE A 248 2.06 24.04 -13.20
CA PHE A 248 3.21 24.92 -12.98
C PHE A 248 3.71 24.87 -11.52
N GLY A 249 3.49 23.75 -10.83
CA GLY A 249 3.83 23.59 -9.41
C GLY A 249 5.29 23.90 -9.13
N ARG A 250 5.53 24.59 -8.01
CA ARG A 250 6.88 24.87 -7.51
C ARG A 250 7.70 23.59 -7.50
N LYS A 251 8.85 23.64 -8.12
CA LYS A 251 9.86 22.58 -8.04
C LYS A 251 10.44 22.59 -6.63
N ARG A 252 10.60 21.43 -6.04
CA ARG A 252 11.29 21.24 -4.79
C ARG A 252 12.42 20.25 -5.00
N ILE A 253 13.57 20.54 -4.44
CA ILE A 253 14.74 19.67 -4.49
C ILE A 253 15.00 19.20 -3.07
N PHE A 254 15.27 17.91 -2.93
CA PHE A 254 15.72 17.29 -1.70
C PHE A 254 17.12 16.74 -1.93
N THR A 255 17.94 16.78 -0.90
CA THR A 255 19.29 16.17 -0.91
C THR A 255 19.39 15.08 0.14
N ALA A 256 20.01 13.94 -0.22
CA ALA A 256 20.13 12.82 0.67
C ALA A 256 21.43 12.01 0.44
N ASN A 257 21.82 11.23 1.45
CA ASN A 257 22.90 10.25 1.31
C ASN A 257 22.44 9.05 0.50
N GLN A 258 21.19 8.60 0.73
CA GLN A 258 20.60 7.42 0.10
C GLN A 258 19.17 7.72 -0.41
N VAL A 259 18.75 6.94 -1.42
CA VAL A 259 17.40 7.01 -1.98
C VAL A 259 16.81 5.61 -2.03
N ILE A 260 15.57 5.48 -1.53
CA ILE A 260 14.77 4.27 -1.68
C ILE A 260 13.62 4.58 -2.64
N VAL A 261 13.52 3.81 -3.74
CA VAL A 261 12.44 3.96 -4.71
C VAL A 261 11.36 2.92 -4.41
N ALA A 262 10.27 3.36 -3.79
CA ALA A 262 9.15 2.54 -3.32
C ALA A 262 7.79 3.04 -3.85
N ALA A 263 7.75 3.49 -5.11
CA ALA A 263 6.58 4.13 -5.72
C ALA A 263 5.54 3.14 -6.30
N GLY A 264 5.59 1.87 -5.90
CA GLY A 264 4.82 0.77 -6.47
C GLY A 264 5.43 0.29 -7.80
N THR A 265 5.09 -0.92 -8.21
CA THR A 265 5.74 -1.59 -9.36
C THR A 265 5.74 -0.72 -10.62
N TYR A 266 4.59 -0.23 -11.04
CA TYR A 266 4.46 0.56 -12.27
C TYR A 266 5.22 1.89 -12.22
N ASN A 267 5.02 2.69 -11.16
CA ASN A 267 5.63 4.03 -11.10
C ASN A 267 7.14 3.96 -10.81
N THR A 268 7.60 2.97 -10.05
CA THR A 268 9.03 2.71 -9.83
C THR A 268 9.72 2.43 -11.15
N GLN A 269 9.18 1.49 -11.94
CA GLN A 269 9.75 1.17 -13.25
C GLN A 269 9.70 2.37 -14.19
N LYS A 270 8.57 3.06 -14.27
CA LYS A 270 8.43 4.26 -15.10
C LYS A 270 9.47 5.33 -14.77
N LEU A 271 9.73 5.56 -13.47
CA LEU A 271 10.75 6.51 -13.05
C LEU A 271 12.14 6.02 -13.44
N LEU A 272 12.49 4.78 -13.15
CA LEU A 272 13.82 4.22 -13.40
C LEU A 272 14.12 4.10 -14.90
N HIS A 273 13.17 3.66 -15.73
CA HIS A 273 13.32 3.64 -17.19
C HIS A 273 13.61 5.03 -17.74
N ARG A 274 12.88 6.04 -17.26
CA ARG A 274 13.13 7.41 -17.65
C ARG A 274 14.53 7.88 -17.25
N MET A 275 14.96 7.61 -16.01
CA MET A 275 16.29 7.99 -15.53
C MET A 275 17.40 7.32 -16.33
N LYS A 276 17.18 6.08 -16.76
CA LYS A 276 18.11 5.37 -17.64
C LYS A 276 18.16 5.99 -19.05
N SER A 277 17.01 6.26 -19.65
CA SER A 277 16.89 6.90 -20.96
C SER A 277 17.50 8.31 -21.00
N ASP A 278 17.30 9.07 -19.92
CA ASP A 278 17.85 10.43 -19.78
C ASP A 278 19.37 10.43 -19.43
N GLY A 279 20.02 9.24 -19.34
CA GLY A 279 21.44 9.10 -19.03
C GLY A 279 21.80 9.42 -17.56
N LEU A 280 20.83 9.59 -16.68
CA LEU A 280 21.07 9.97 -15.29
C LEU A 280 21.45 8.78 -14.38
N LEU A 281 21.01 7.58 -14.74
CA LEU A 281 21.35 6.33 -14.07
C LEU A 281 21.82 5.29 -15.11
N PRO A 282 22.97 5.51 -15.77
CA PRO A 282 23.43 4.65 -16.88
C PRO A 282 23.80 3.23 -16.44
N LYS A 283 24.10 3.02 -15.14
CA LYS A 283 24.44 1.71 -14.59
C LYS A 283 23.25 0.80 -14.29
N LEU A 284 22.01 1.27 -14.51
CA LEU A 284 20.83 0.42 -14.35
C LEU A 284 20.87 -0.75 -15.36
N SER A 285 20.64 -1.96 -14.82
CA SER A 285 20.67 -3.20 -15.59
C SER A 285 19.75 -3.17 -16.81
N GLY A 286 20.14 -3.88 -17.89
CA GLY A 286 19.29 -4.16 -19.05
C GLY A 286 18.09 -5.07 -18.70
N ALA A 287 18.10 -5.72 -17.54
CA ALA A 287 16.99 -6.52 -17.03
C ALA A 287 15.85 -5.67 -16.45
N LEU A 288 16.04 -4.36 -16.26
CA LEU A 288 14.98 -3.47 -15.76
C LEU A 288 13.72 -3.59 -16.63
N GLY A 289 12.60 -3.92 -15.99
CA GLY A 289 11.31 -4.10 -16.65
C GLY A 289 11.09 -5.49 -17.28
N LYS A 290 12.12 -6.34 -17.39
CA LYS A 290 11.95 -7.70 -17.84
C LYS A 290 11.38 -8.56 -16.73
N LEU A 291 10.33 -9.35 -17.06
CA LEU A 291 9.66 -10.25 -16.12
C LEU A 291 9.19 -9.55 -14.83
N SER A 292 8.59 -8.37 -14.97
CA SER A 292 7.98 -7.68 -13.82
C SER A 292 6.89 -8.54 -13.18
N ARG A 293 6.90 -8.61 -11.86
CA ARG A 293 5.91 -9.35 -11.08
C ARG A 293 5.08 -8.40 -10.24
N THR A 294 3.79 -8.64 -10.20
CA THR A 294 2.84 -8.07 -9.25
C THR A 294 1.97 -9.21 -8.74
N ASN A 295 1.08 -8.93 -7.79
CA ASN A 295 -0.04 -9.83 -7.56
C ASN A 295 -0.87 -9.90 -8.85
N SER A 296 -1.12 -11.11 -9.33
CA SER A 296 -2.00 -11.38 -10.48
C SER A 296 -3.34 -11.81 -9.94
N GLU A 297 -4.31 -10.91 -9.97
CA GLU A 297 -5.66 -11.13 -9.46
C GLU A 297 -6.66 -11.09 -10.61
N ALA A 298 -7.61 -12.02 -10.60
CA ALA A 298 -8.79 -11.98 -11.44
C ALA A 298 -9.98 -11.55 -10.57
N LEU A 299 -10.66 -10.48 -10.98
CA LEU A 299 -11.92 -10.09 -10.36
C LEU A 299 -13.04 -10.89 -11.00
N THR A 300 -13.62 -11.79 -10.24
CA THR A 300 -14.81 -12.56 -10.64
C THR A 300 -16.00 -12.13 -9.79
N GLY A 301 -17.20 -12.29 -10.32
CA GLY A 301 -18.43 -11.96 -9.61
C GLY A 301 -19.52 -12.94 -9.95
N ALA A 302 -20.38 -13.24 -8.98
CA ALA A 302 -21.61 -13.99 -9.18
C ALA A 302 -22.80 -13.09 -8.86
N LEU A 303 -23.84 -13.14 -9.69
CA LEU A 303 -25.09 -12.46 -9.46
C LEU A 303 -26.08 -13.46 -8.84
N MET A 304 -26.50 -13.18 -7.63
CA MET A 304 -27.53 -13.99 -6.97
C MET A 304 -28.92 -13.57 -7.46
N GLN A 305 -29.76 -14.54 -7.76
CA GLN A 305 -31.13 -14.29 -8.21
C GLN A 305 -32.06 -13.88 -7.06
N ASN A 306 -31.78 -14.35 -5.84
CA ASN A 306 -32.55 -14.02 -4.66
C ASN A 306 -32.16 -12.64 -4.12
N THR A 307 -33.00 -11.64 -4.35
CA THR A 307 -32.79 -10.25 -3.90
C THR A 307 -33.26 -9.99 -2.47
N SER A 308 -33.84 -10.99 -1.79
CA SER A 308 -34.26 -10.87 -0.38
C SER A 308 -33.12 -11.10 0.60
N VAL A 309 -31.98 -11.62 0.13
CA VAL A 309 -30.78 -11.87 0.93
C VAL A 309 -29.72 -10.85 0.60
N ASP A 310 -29.19 -10.18 1.62
CA ASP A 310 -28.04 -9.28 1.48
C ASP A 310 -26.74 -10.09 1.45
N TYR A 311 -26.08 -10.11 0.31
CA TYR A 311 -24.81 -10.78 0.09
C TYR A 311 -23.59 -9.83 0.16
N SER A 312 -23.80 -8.56 0.49
CA SER A 312 -22.73 -7.54 0.57
C SER A 312 -21.89 -7.58 1.86
#